data_80066275f4110c1f6b9b1473b899ba1f
#
_entry.id   80066275f4110c1f6b9b1473b899ba1f
#
_cell.length_a   1.000
_cell.length_b   1.000
_cell.length_c   1.000
_cell.angle_alpha   90.00
_cell.angle_beta   90.00
_cell.angle_gamma   90.00
#
_symmetry.space_group_name_H-M   'P 1'
#
loop_
_entity.id
_entity.type
_entity.pdbx_description
1 polymer ?
#
loop_
_entity_poly.entity_id
_entity_poly.type
_entity_poly.pdbx_seq_one_letter_code
_entity_poly.pdbx_strand_id
1 'polypeptide(L)'
;MPMEFTNKKLTKKTKLVLTLLLVLACLILTYMLDKGIIGTSYSIRIVRIAVIYSLIGVSMNLVNGFTGVFSLGQAGFMAIGAYCVGIFTIPVDARANVYYLEPISDKIAGVALPFGVALLLGGLLAALFAALIGAPVLRLKSDYLAIATLGFSEIIRAVIANEQLWPITNGSLGLKSIPGFTTLFAPVLISAAGITLMMLLINSSYGRAFKAIREDETAAESMGINLFKHKALSFVVSAFFAGIGGGLLATHLTAIDSNQFKIAVTYELLLIIVLGGLGSVTGTVISAFMISFGKEYLRFFDAAQSIGGWQIPIFRPGLRMVIFSLLLMAVVLFWRRGLMGRKEFSWDGIYNFFRKWPWRLRKFMRGEYKAEGKLKRKTQAAGRAIDSASSKSKRAGRKADKTADKEKKKEVKADAE
;
A
#
# COMPACT_ATOMS: atom_id res chain seq x y z
N MET A 1 38.53 -5.37 -23.91
CA MET A 1 37.61 -4.23 -23.81
C MET A 1 36.34 -4.65 -23.12
N PRO A 2 35.93 -4.07 -22.00
CA PRO A 2 34.63 -4.36 -21.39
C PRO A 2 33.56 -3.76 -22.30
N MET A 3 32.69 -4.61 -22.89
CA MET A 3 31.52 -4.14 -23.59
C MET A 3 30.65 -3.36 -22.63
N GLU A 4 30.63 -2.03 -22.69
CA GLU A 4 29.65 -1.20 -22.01
C GLU A 4 28.30 -1.47 -22.65
N PHE A 5 27.49 -2.29 -21.97
CA PHE A 5 26.10 -2.48 -22.34
C PHE A 5 25.32 -1.19 -22.06
N THR A 6 25.26 -0.29 -23.04
CA THR A 6 24.38 0.87 -22.99
C THR A 6 22.94 0.41 -22.79
N ASN A 7 22.22 1.05 -21.88
CA ASN A 7 20.81 0.75 -21.63
C ASN A 7 19.99 1.14 -22.86
N LYS A 8 19.49 0.14 -23.60
CA LYS A 8 18.64 0.38 -24.77
C LYS A 8 17.24 0.71 -24.31
N LYS A 9 16.69 1.85 -24.75
CA LYS A 9 15.29 2.23 -24.53
C LYS A 9 14.44 1.61 -25.63
N LEU A 10 13.35 0.96 -25.23
CA LEU A 10 12.33 0.43 -26.16
C LEU A 10 11.54 1.58 -26.78
N THR A 11 11.10 1.41 -28.02
CA THR A 11 10.24 2.40 -28.69
C THR A 11 8.88 2.50 -28.00
N LYS A 12 8.21 3.66 -28.10
CA LYS A 12 6.88 3.85 -27.50
C LYS A 12 5.87 2.81 -28.01
N LYS A 13 5.92 2.48 -29.31
CA LYS A 13 5.07 1.45 -29.95
C LYS A 13 5.30 0.07 -29.33
N THR A 14 6.55 -0.35 -29.13
CA THR A 14 6.87 -1.66 -28.52
C THR A 14 6.38 -1.74 -27.05
N LYS A 15 6.48 -0.66 -26.28
CA LYS A 15 5.97 -0.61 -24.91
C LYS A 15 4.45 -0.74 -24.88
N LEU A 16 3.75 -0.06 -25.79
CA LEU A 16 2.29 -0.15 -25.91
C LEU A 16 1.85 -1.57 -26.28
N VAL A 17 2.49 -2.20 -27.25
CA VAL A 17 2.19 -3.59 -27.63
C VAL A 17 2.42 -4.55 -26.44
N LEU A 18 3.53 -4.41 -25.74
CA LEU A 18 3.82 -5.24 -24.57
C LEU A 18 2.82 -5.06 -23.42
N THR A 19 2.36 -3.81 -23.18
CA THR A 19 1.30 -3.57 -22.17
C THR A 19 -0.03 -4.15 -22.61
N LEU A 20 -0.41 -4.03 -23.88
CA LEU A 20 -1.63 -4.67 -24.40
C LEU A 20 -1.57 -6.20 -24.30
N LEU A 21 -0.44 -6.81 -24.64
CA LEU A 21 -0.23 -8.26 -24.47
C LEU A 21 -0.34 -8.68 -23.00
N LEU A 22 0.22 -7.91 -22.07
CA LEU A 22 0.13 -8.18 -20.65
C LEU A 22 -1.32 -8.10 -20.16
N VAL A 23 -2.05 -7.06 -20.55
CA VAL A 23 -3.48 -6.91 -20.21
C VAL A 23 -4.28 -8.07 -20.79
N LEU A 24 -4.04 -8.44 -22.06
CA LEU A 24 -4.70 -9.58 -22.70
C LEU A 24 -4.39 -10.89 -21.97
N ALA A 25 -3.14 -11.13 -21.60
CA ALA A 25 -2.75 -12.29 -20.82
C ALA A 25 -3.44 -12.34 -19.45
N CYS A 26 -3.55 -11.22 -18.75
CA CYS A 26 -4.30 -11.11 -17.49
C CYS A 26 -5.79 -11.42 -17.70
N LEU A 27 -6.42 -10.91 -18.76
CA LEU A 27 -7.82 -11.19 -19.07
C LEU A 27 -8.06 -12.67 -19.43
N ILE A 28 -7.16 -13.27 -20.21
CA ILE A 28 -7.23 -14.71 -20.54
C ILE A 28 -7.06 -15.53 -19.25
N LEU A 29 -6.09 -15.20 -18.41
CA LEU A 29 -5.88 -15.89 -17.13
C LEU A 29 -7.12 -15.78 -16.22
N THR A 30 -7.72 -14.60 -16.14
CA THR A 30 -8.96 -14.38 -15.37
C THR A 30 -10.10 -15.24 -15.92
N TYR A 31 -10.24 -15.31 -17.24
CA TYR A 31 -11.25 -16.15 -17.91
C TYR A 31 -11.02 -17.63 -17.66
N MET A 32 -9.78 -18.10 -17.77
CA MET A 32 -9.43 -19.51 -17.52
C MET A 32 -9.66 -19.92 -16.07
N LEU A 33 -9.39 -19.03 -15.12
CA LEU A 33 -9.69 -19.21 -13.70
C LEU A 33 -11.21 -19.26 -13.47
N ASP A 34 -11.96 -18.34 -14.05
CA ASP A 34 -13.43 -18.24 -13.87
C ASP A 34 -14.17 -19.47 -14.41
N LYS A 35 -13.68 -20.05 -15.52
CA LYS A 35 -14.20 -21.30 -16.10
C LYS A 35 -13.71 -22.57 -15.38
N GLY A 36 -12.86 -22.45 -14.36
CA GLY A 36 -12.33 -23.60 -13.63
C GLY A 36 -11.35 -24.47 -14.43
N ILE A 37 -10.84 -23.96 -15.57
CA ILE A 37 -9.84 -24.67 -16.40
C ILE A 37 -8.51 -24.75 -15.67
N ILE A 38 -8.14 -23.67 -14.97
CA ILE A 38 -6.92 -23.58 -14.17
C ILE A 38 -7.33 -23.22 -12.75
N GLY A 39 -7.06 -24.11 -11.79
CA GLY A 39 -7.31 -23.86 -10.38
C GLY A 39 -8.67 -24.34 -9.88
N THR A 40 -8.84 -24.26 -8.57
CA THR A 40 -10.05 -24.64 -7.83
C THR A 40 -10.86 -23.40 -7.45
N SER A 41 -12.13 -23.58 -7.05
CA SER A 41 -12.97 -22.51 -6.50
C SER A 41 -12.29 -21.77 -5.34
N TYR A 42 -11.40 -22.46 -4.65
CA TYR A 42 -10.57 -21.90 -3.59
C TYR A 42 -9.53 -20.90 -4.12
N SER A 43 -8.84 -21.23 -5.21
CA SER A 43 -7.87 -20.32 -5.86
C SER A 43 -8.55 -19.05 -6.38
N ILE A 44 -9.75 -19.16 -6.92
CA ILE A 44 -10.57 -18.02 -7.37
C ILE A 44 -10.85 -17.07 -6.21
N ARG A 45 -11.19 -17.61 -5.04
CA ARG A 45 -11.44 -16.81 -3.82
C ARG A 45 -10.20 -16.02 -3.41
N ILE A 46 -9.01 -16.64 -3.41
CA ILE A 46 -7.76 -15.97 -3.05
C ILE A 46 -7.40 -14.87 -4.04
N VAL A 47 -7.50 -15.14 -5.34
CA VAL A 47 -7.23 -14.14 -6.38
C VAL A 47 -8.18 -12.96 -6.25
N ARG A 48 -9.47 -13.21 -5.96
CA ARG A 48 -10.48 -12.16 -5.78
C ARG A 48 -10.10 -11.23 -4.63
N ILE A 49 -9.75 -11.78 -3.47
CA ILE A 49 -9.33 -10.98 -2.31
C ILE A 49 -8.02 -10.23 -2.57
N ALA A 50 -7.06 -10.86 -3.27
CA ALA A 50 -5.79 -10.23 -3.62
C ALA A 50 -5.99 -9.01 -4.54
N VAL A 51 -6.90 -9.12 -5.51
CA VAL A 51 -7.24 -8.01 -6.42
C VAL A 51 -7.92 -6.86 -5.67
N ILE A 52 -8.85 -7.16 -4.75
CA ILE A 52 -9.52 -6.16 -3.91
C ILE A 52 -8.49 -5.45 -3.02
N TYR A 53 -7.63 -6.19 -2.34
CA TYR A 53 -6.56 -5.61 -1.51
C TYR A 53 -5.51 -4.84 -2.33
N SER A 54 -5.30 -5.20 -3.59
CA SER A 54 -4.46 -4.39 -4.49
C SER A 54 -5.04 -3.00 -4.71
N LEU A 55 -6.35 -2.88 -4.96
CA LEU A 55 -7.03 -1.60 -5.12
C LEU A 55 -6.92 -0.75 -3.85
N ILE A 56 -7.27 -1.35 -2.70
CA ILE A 56 -7.25 -0.66 -1.40
C ILE A 56 -5.81 -0.28 -1.01
N GLY A 57 -4.85 -1.18 -1.22
CA GLY A 57 -3.44 -0.92 -0.96
C GLY A 57 -2.89 0.22 -1.82
N VAL A 58 -3.21 0.27 -3.11
CA VAL A 58 -2.81 1.38 -3.99
C VAL A 58 -3.46 2.68 -3.56
N SER A 59 -4.74 2.66 -3.13
CA SER A 59 -5.41 3.86 -2.61
C SER A 59 -4.75 4.38 -1.34
N MET A 60 -4.37 3.52 -0.41
CA MET A 60 -3.61 3.89 0.78
C MET A 60 -2.20 4.39 0.44
N ASN A 61 -1.53 3.75 -0.53
CA ASN A 61 -0.20 4.16 -1.00
C ASN A 61 -0.22 5.53 -1.69
N LEU A 62 -1.35 5.96 -2.26
CA LEU A 62 -1.50 7.31 -2.82
C LEU A 62 -1.27 8.39 -1.74
N VAL A 63 -1.82 8.21 -0.55
CA VAL A 63 -1.67 9.16 0.57
C VAL A 63 -0.34 8.95 1.27
N ASN A 64 -0.08 7.73 1.75
CA ASN A 64 1.08 7.45 2.60
C ASN A 64 2.40 7.43 1.81
N GLY A 65 2.37 6.89 0.58
CA GLY A 65 3.57 6.69 -0.22
C GLY A 65 3.88 7.81 -1.20
N PHE A 66 2.89 8.30 -1.94
CA PHE A 66 3.11 9.33 -2.97
C PHE A 66 3.03 10.74 -2.43
N THR A 67 2.09 11.03 -1.51
CA THR A 67 1.92 12.36 -0.91
C THR A 67 2.76 12.52 0.37
N GLY A 68 3.12 11.42 1.02
CA GLY A 68 3.91 11.43 2.26
C GLY A 68 3.09 11.77 3.51
N VAL A 69 1.76 11.79 3.39
CA VAL A 69 0.83 12.05 4.49
C VAL A 69 0.49 10.73 5.17
N PHE A 70 1.01 10.50 6.37
CA PHE A 70 0.80 9.24 7.07
C PHE A 70 -0.61 9.17 7.67
N SER A 71 -1.49 8.38 7.05
CA SER A 71 -2.88 8.18 7.46
C SER A 71 -3.16 6.71 7.79
N LEU A 72 -3.90 6.48 8.89
CA LEU A 72 -4.35 5.16 9.35
C LEU A 72 -5.88 5.00 9.32
N GLY A 73 -6.58 5.91 8.64
CA GLY A 73 -8.06 5.93 8.57
C GLY A 73 -8.69 5.02 7.52
N GLN A 74 -7.91 4.21 6.81
CA GLN A 74 -8.37 3.49 5.64
C GLN A 74 -9.51 2.50 5.92
N ALA A 75 -9.46 1.79 7.07
CA ALA A 75 -10.50 0.85 7.47
C ALA A 75 -11.88 1.52 7.67
N GLY A 76 -11.91 2.75 8.19
CA GLY A 76 -13.16 3.50 8.35
C GLY A 76 -13.82 3.83 7.02
N PHE A 77 -13.05 4.27 6.03
CA PHE A 77 -13.57 4.55 4.69
C PHE A 77 -14.03 3.27 3.96
N MET A 78 -13.32 2.16 4.16
CA MET A 78 -13.75 0.84 3.70
C MET A 78 -15.08 0.44 4.33
N ALA A 79 -15.27 0.65 5.63
CA ALA A 79 -16.50 0.35 6.33
C ALA A 79 -17.69 1.13 5.75
N ILE A 80 -17.55 2.44 5.51
CA ILE A 80 -18.60 3.26 4.88
C ILE A 80 -19.01 2.66 3.53
N GLY A 81 -18.05 2.35 2.67
CA GLY A 81 -18.32 1.77 1.36
C GLY A 81 -18.96 0.38 1.43
N ALA A 82 -18.47 -0.47 2.33
CA ALA A 82 -18.98 -1.82 2.54
C ALA A 82 -20.43 -1.83 3.01
N TYR A 83 -20.76 -1.01 4.03
CA TYR A 83 -22.13 -0.89 4.53
C TYR A 83 -23.06 -0.23 3.52
N CYS A 84 -22.62 0.79 2.80
CA CYS A 84 -23.40 1.37 1.73
C CYS A 84 -23.79 0.32 0.68
N VAL A 85 -22.82 -0.45 0.17
CA VAL A 85 -23.10 -1.51 -0.79
C VAL A 85 -24.00 -2.58 -0.16
N GLY A 86 -23.72 -3.03 1.07
CA GLY A 86 -24.54 -4.02 1.75
C GLY A 86 -26.00 -3.61 1.87
N ILE A 87 -26.27 -2.41 2.39
CA ILE A 87 -27.62 -1.89 2.61
C ILE A 87 -28.42 -1.83 1.30
N PHE A 88 -27.82 -1.33 0.23
CA PHE A 88 -28.55 -1.08 -1.03
C PHE A 88 -28.59 -2.28 -1.98
N THR A 89 -27.74 -3.30 -1.80
CA THR A 89 -27.72 -4.47 -2.67
C THR A 89 -28.44 -5.69 -2.12
N ILE A 90 -28.73 -5.74 -0.80
CA ILE A 90 -29.52 -6.84 -0.21
C ILE A 90 -30.93 -6.85 -0.84
N PRO A 91 -31.37 -8.00 -1.41
CA PRO A 91 -32.71 -8.14 -1.99
C PRO A 91 -33.80 -7.81 -0.96
N VAL A 92 -34.87 -7.14 -1.41
CA VAL A 92 -35.95 -6.70 -0.52
C VAL A 92 -36.55 -7.87 0.25
N ASP A 93 -36.73 -9.02 -0.40
CA ASP A 93 -37.28 -10.24 0.22
C ASP A 93 -36.39 -10.82 1.33
N ALA A 94 -35.07 -10.64 1.21
CA ALA A 94 -34.11 -11.12 2.20
C ALA A 94 -33.96 -10.17 3.41
N ARG A 95 -34.41 -8.93 3.32
CA ARG A 95 -34.24 -7.91 4.36
C ARG A 95 -34.93 -8.28 5.68
N ALA A 96 -36.12 -8.88 5.62
CA ALA A 96 -36.84 -9.35 6.82
C ALA A 96 -36.01 -10.35 7.62
N ASN A 97 -35.21 -11.20 6.97
CA ASN A 97 -34.34 -12.16 7.65
C ASN A 97 -33.05 -11.54 8.20
N VAL A 98 -32.60 -10.42 7.63
CA VAL A 98 -31.39 -9.70 8.08
C VAL A 98 -31.71 -8.79 9.26
N TYR A 99 -32.83 -8.06 9.18
CA TYR A 99 -33.29 -7.09 10.16
C TYR A 99 -34.40 -7.69 11.04
N TYR A 100 -34.10 -8.80 11.71
CA TYR A 100 -35.10 -9.56 12.49
C TYR A 100 -35.35 -8.98 13.89
N LEU A 101 -34.43 -8.17 14.44
CA LEU A 101 -34.61 -7.53 15.75
C LEU A 101 -35.34 -6.20 15.65
N GLU A 102 -34.91 -5.36 14.73
CA GLU A 102 -35.57 -4.10 14.42
C GLU A 102 -35.77 -3.98 12.91
N PRO A 103 -37.00 -3.64 12.46
CA PRO A 103 -37.29 -3.53 11.05
C PRO A 103 -36.46 -2.39 10.43
N ILE A 104 -36.02 -2.61 9.18
CA ILE A 104 -35.33 -1.57 8.39
C ILE A 104 -36.21 -0.32 8.26
N SER A 105 -35.59 0.85 8.28
CA SER A 105 -36.30 2.12 8.12
C SER A 105 -37.12 2.15 6.82
N ASP A 106 -38.41 2.54 6.90
CA ASP A 106 -39.36 2.57 5.77
C ASP A 106 -38.82 3.34 4.57
N LYS A 107 -37.98 4.37 4.81
CA LYS A 107 -37.35 5.17 3.73
C LYS A 107 -36.39 4.37 2.86
N ILE A 108 -35.81 3.30 3.39
CA ILE A 108 -34.77 2.50 2.72
C ILE A 108 -35.32 1.10 2.37
N ALA A 109 -36.39 0.66 3.02
CA ALA A 109 -36.94 -0.68 2.92
C ALA A 109 -37.26 -1.10 1.46
N GLY A 110 -37.76 -0.18 0.65
CA GLY A 110 -38.10 -0.43 -0.76
C GLY A 110 -36.99 -0.14 -1.78
N VAL A 111 -35.86 0.41 -1.36
CA VAL A 111 -34.82 0.87 -2.30
C VAL A 111 -33.77 -0.22 -2.48
N ALA A 112 -33.80 -0.92 -3.62
CA ALA A 112 -32.71 -1.81 -4.07
C ALA A 112 -32.00 -1.17 -5.27
N LEU A 113 -30.68 -1.02 -5.18
CA LEU A 113 -29.88 -0.42 -6.23
C LEU A 113 -29.04 -1.47 -6.96
N PRO A 114 -28.82 -1.30 -8.28
CA PRO A 114 -27.86 -2.11 -8.99
C PRO A 114 -26.46 -1.99 -8.34
N PHE A 115 -25.72 -3.09 -8.31
CA PHE A 115 -24.41 -3.17 -7.66
C PHE A 115 -23.46 -2.02 -8.03
N GLY A 116 -23.38 -1.66 -9.33
CA GLY A 116 -22.48 -0.58 -9.80
C GLY A 116 -22.85 0.79 -9.23
N VAL A 117 -24.16 1.08 -9.10
CA VAL A 117 -24.64 2.35 -8.52
C VAL A 117 -24.38 2.38 -7.01
N ALA A 118 -24.68 1.29 -6.30
CA ALA A 118 -24.40 1.17 -4.87
C ALA A 118 -22.90 1.31 -4.57
N LEU A 119 -22.04 0.74 -5.42
CA LEU A 119 -20.59 0.82 -5.30
C LEU A 119 -20.07 2.26 -5.47
N LEU A 120 -20.57 2.98 -6.49
CA LEU A 120 -20.22 4.39 -6.72
C LEU A 120 -20.71 5.28 -5.57
N LEU A 121 -21.93 5.04 -5.07
CA LEU A 121 -22.47 5.75 -3.92
C LEU A 121 -21.61 5.49 -2.67
N GLY A 122 -21.19 4.26 -2.43
CA GLY A 122 -20.30 3.91 -1.33
C GLY A 122 -18.94 4.63 -1.40
N GLY A 123 -18.35 4.70 -2.60
CA GLY A 123 -17.15 5.48 -2.85
C GLY A 123 -17.34 6.99 -2.63
N LEU A 124 -18.44 7.56 -3.15
CA LEU A 124 -18.76 8.99 -2.98
C LEU A 124 -19.04 9.35 -1.52
N LEU A 125 -19.76 8.51 -0.79
CA LEU A 125 -19.98 8.72 0.65
C LEU A 125 -18.66 8.67 1.42
N ALA A 126 -17.79 7.70 1.14
CA ALA A 126 -16.47 7.63 1.75
C ALA A 126 -15.62 8.89 1.44
N ALA A 127 -15.68 9.38 0.21
CA ALA A 127 -15.02 10.62 -0.21
C ALA A 127 -15.60 11.87 0.50
N LEU A 128 -16.92 11.94 0.67
CA LEU A 128 -17.59 13.02 1.39
C LEU A 128 -17.15 13.06 2.87
N PHE A 129 -17.20 11.91 3.55
CA PHE A 129 -16.71 11.83 4.94
C PHE A 129 -15.23 12.14 5.03
N ALA A 130 -14.42 11.70 4.08
CA ALA A 130 -13.00 12.06 4.02
C ALA A 130 -12.79 13.56 3.82
N ALA A 131 -13.59 14.24 3.03
CA ALA A 131 -13.51 15.69 2.85
C ALA A 131 -13.87 16.43 4.15
N LEU A 132 -14.95 16.00 4.83
CA LEU A 132 -15.39 16.58 6.11
C LEU A 132 -14.34 16.41 7.22
N ILE A 133 -13.84 15.19 7.38
CA ILE A 133 -12.83 14.82 8.39
C ILE A 133 -11.47 15.41 8.02
N GLY A 134 -11.12 15.37 6.75
CA GLY A 134 -9.83 15.83 6.23
C GLY A 134 -9.63 17.34 6.43
N ALA A 135 -10.69 18.14 6.37
CA ALA A 135 -10.59 19.59 6.52
C ALA A 135 -9.91 20.03 7.83
N PRO A 136 -10.28 19.54 9.02
CA PRO A 136 -9.56 19.84 10.26
C PRO A 136 -8.27 19.02 10.44
N VAL A 137 -8.29 17.72 10.05
CA VAL A 137 -7.21 16.77 10.37
C VAL A 137 -5.95 17.01 9.54
N LEU A 138 -6.07 17.40 8.27
CA LEU A 138 -4.93 17.69 7.39
C LEU A 138 -4.14 18.96 7.75
N ARG A 139 -4.65 19.76 8.69
CA ARG A 139 -3.92 20.90 9.27
C ARG A 139 -2.98 20.49 10.40
N LEU A 140 -3.11 19.27 10.90
CA LEU A 140 -2.24 18.74 11.95
C LEU A 140 -0.87 18.34 11.36
N LYS A 141 0.14 18.31 12.22
CA LYS A 141 1.46 17.76 11.87
C LYS A 141 1.36 16.25 11.63
N SER A 142 2.28 15.72 10.83
CA SER A 142 2.25 14.34 10.32
C SER A 142 1.91 13.27 11.36
N ASP A 143 2.54 13.29 12.55
CA ASP A 143 2.35 12.27 13.58
C ASP A 143 0.95 12.34 14.23
N TYR A 144 0.47 13.57 14.51
CA TYR A 144 -0.87 13.78 15.05
C TYR A 144 -1.96 13.45 14.04
N LEU A 145 -1.67 13.60 12.75
CA LEU A 145 -2.58 13.24 11.67
C LEU A 145 -2.84 11.74 11.65
N ALA A 146 -1.81 10.91 11.83
CA ALA A 146 -1.95 9.46 11.90
C ALA A 146 -2.87 9.03 13.06
N ILE A 147 -2.66 9.60 14.25
CA ILE A 147 -3.48 9.31 15.44
C ILE A 147 -4.92 9.77 15.23
N ALA A 148 -5.12 10.97 14.69
CA ALA A 148 -6.46 11.53 14.43
C ALA A 148 -7.22 10.68 13.40
N THR A 149 -6.60 10.29 12.28
CA THR A 149 -7.25 9.46 11.26
C THR A 149 -7.58 8.06 11.77
N LEU A 150 -6.74 7.51 12.64
CA LEU A 150 -7.02 6.24 13.32
C LEU A 150 -8.22 6.40 14.26
N GLY A 151 -8.24 7.45 15.08
CA GLY A 151 -9.39 7.74 15.96
C GLY A 151 -10.69 7.90 15.19
N PHE A 152 -10.69 8.60 14.06
CA PHE A 152 -11.86 8.72 13.19
C PHE A 152 -12.30 7.39 12.59
N SER A 153 -11.37 6.52 12.21
CA SER A 153 -11.71 5.17 11.74
C SER A 153 -12.46 4.37 12.81
N GLU A 154 -12.00 4.44 14.05
CA GLU A 154 -12.68 3.78 15.18
C GLU A 154 -14.02 4.44 15.53
N ILE A 155 -14.15 5.78 15.41
CA ILE A 155 -15.42 6.48 15.56
C ILE A 155 -16.43 6.00 14.49
N ILE A 156 -16.02 5.96 13.22
CA ILE A 156 -16.89 5.46 12.13
C ILE A 156 -17.35 4.02 12.45
N ARG A 157 -16.43 3.16 12.86
CA ARG A 157 -16.76 1.78 13.25
C ARG A 157 -17.72 1.71 14.42
N ALA A 158 -17.52 2.52 15.46
CA ALA A 158 -18.40 2.60 16.63
C ALA A 158 -19.79 3.14 16.27
N VAL A 159 -19.86 4.16 15.42
CA VAL A 159 -21.12 4.71 14.91
C VAL A 159 -21.92 3.66 14.13
N ILE A 160 -21.24 2.89 13.24
CA ILE A 160 -21.87 1.80 12.48
C ILE A 160 -22.40 0.70 13.41
N ALA A 161 -21.70 0.42 14.51
CA ALA A 161 -22.09 -0.60 15.51
C ALA A 161 -23.16 -0.12 16.50
N ASN A 162 -23.51 1.16 16.50
CA ASN A 162 -24.41 1.76 17.48
C ASN A 162 -25.85 1.28 17.28
N GLU A 163 -26.56 1.02 18.38
CA GLU A 163 -27.96 0.61 18.41
C GLU A 163 -28.91 1.61 17.75
N GLN A 164 -28.64 2.92 17.86
CA GLN A 164 -29.45 3.96 17.23
C GLN A 164 -29.47 3.89 15.69
N LEU A 165 -28.49 3.25 15.07
CA LEU A 165 -28.43 3.03 13.65
C LEU A 165 -28.87 1.62 13.23
N TRP A 166 -29.40 0.81 14.13
CA TRP A 166 -29.89 -0.54 13.83
C TRP A 166 -30.85 -0.60 12.66
N PRO A 167 -31.84 0.33 12.52
CA PRO A 167 -32.73 0.33 11.39
C PRO A 167 -32.04 0.54 10.01
N ILE A 168 -30.73 0.87 10.02
CA ILE A 168 -29.93 1.10 8.79
C ILE A 168 -28.79 0.11 8.70
N THR A 169 -27.97 -0.01 9.75
CA THR A 169 -26.71 -0.78 9.72
C THR A 169 -26.84 -2.17 10.34
N ASN A 170 -27.96 -2.48 10.98
CA ASN A 170 -28.14 -3.67 11.83
C ASN A 170 -27.10 -3.77 12.97
N GLY A 171 -26.47 -2.66 13.32
CA GLY A 171 -25.56 -2.49 14.45
C GLY A 171 -24.43 -3.53 14.52
N SER A 172 -24.26 -4.12 15.70
CA SER A 172 -23.24 -5.14 15.96
C SER A 172 -23.48 -6.49 15.29
N LEU A 173 -24.73 -6.79 14.88
CA LEU A 173 -25.08 -8.03 14.18
C LEU A 173 -24.56 -8.06 12.75
N GLY A 174 -24.35 -6.88 12.16
CA GLY A 174 -23.90 -6.73 10.80
C GLY A 174 -24.93 -7.08 9.73
N LEU A 175 -24.53 -7.02 8.50
CA LEU A 175 -25.36 -7.30 7.33
C LEU A 175 -25.00 -8.68 6.76
N LYS A 176 -26.01 -9.48 6.48
CA LYS A 176 -25.92 -10.81 5.88
C LYS A 176 -26.69 -10.82 4.55
N SER A 177 -26.55 -11.90 3.79
CA SER A 177 -27.27 -12.07 2.50
C SER A 177 -26.95 -11.01 1.48
N ILE A 178 -25.74 -10.44 1.50
CA ILE A 178 -25.23 -9.56 0.46
C ILE A 178 -25.00 -10.41 -0.79
N PRO A 179 -25.49 -10.02 -1.99
CA PRO A 179 -25.26 -10.76 -3.22
C PRO A 179 -23.76 -10.92 -3.49
N GLY A 180 -23.30 -12.16 -3.58
CA GLY A 180 -21.89 -12.46 -3.88
C GLY A 180 -21.56 -12.30 -5.36
N PHE A 181 -20.28 -12.21 -5.69
CA PHE A 181 -19.85 -12.23 -7.08
C PHE A 181 -20.10 -13.58 -7.72
N THR A 182 -20.81 -13.58 -8.85
CA THR A 182 -20.98 -14.76 -9.70
C THR A 182 -19.72 -15.06 -10.50
N THR A 183 -18.98 -14.02 -10.91
CA THR A 183 -17.77 -14.13 -11.76
C THR A 183 -16.56 -13.45 -11.09
N LEU A 184 -15.35 -13.88 -11.45
CA LEU A 184 -14.11 -13.22 -11.07
C LEU A 184 -13.89 -11.92 -11.88
N PHE A 185 -14.55 -11.80 -13.01
CA PHE A 185 -14.32 -10.72 -13.97
C PHE A 185 -14.68 -9.34 -13.41
N ALA A 186 -15.83 -9.23 -12.71
CA ALA A 186 -16.31 -7.96 -12.17
C ALA A 186 -15.31 -7.31 -11.17
N PRO A 187 -14.86 -7.98 -10.09
CA PRO A 187 -13.90 -7.38 -9.17
C PRO A 187 -12.55 -7.07 -9.82
N VAL A 188 -12.08 -7.89 -10.77
CA VAL A 188 -10.83 -7.64 -11.50
C VAL A 188 -10.95 -6.39 -12.37
N LEU A 189 -12.03 -6.25 -13.12
CA LEU A 189 -12.23 -5.09 -13.99
C LEU A 189 -12.33 -3.78 -13.20
N ILE A 190 -13.13 -3.77 -12.14
CA ILE A 190 -13.33 -2.59 -11.29
C ILE A 190 -12.02 -2.20 -10.60
N SER A 191 -11.30 -3.17 -10.03
CA SER A 191 -10.02 -2.90 -9.38
C SER A 191 -8.96 -2.43 -10.37
N ALA A 192 -8.87 -3.04 -11.54
CA ALA A 192 -7.95 -2.61 -12.60
C ALA A 192 -8.26 -1.19 -13.09
N ALA A 193 -9.55 -0.86 -13.28
CA ALA A 193 -9.98 0.48 -13.65
C ALA A 193 -9.60 1.50 -12.57
N GLY A 194 -9.87 1.21 -11.28
CA GLY A 194 -9.52 2.06 -10.16
C GLY A 194 -8.01 2.29 -10.04
N ILE A 195 -7.21 1.23 -10.15
CA ILE A 195 -5.74 1.34 -10.14
C ILE A 195 -5.25 2.17 -11.33
N THR A 196 -5.83 1.98 -12.52
CA THR A 196 -5.46 2.75 -13.71
C THR A 196 -5.76 4.23 -13.53
N LEU A 197 -6.94 4.58 -12.99
CA LEU A 197 -7.30 5.98 -12.69
C LEU A 197 -6.33 6.61 -11.67
N MET A 198 -5.97 5.88 -10.62
CA MET A 198 -4.97 6.34 -9.66
C MET A 198 -3.58 6.49 -10.31
N MET A 199 -3.18 5.60 -11.19
CA MET A 199 -1.91 5.74 -11.93
C MET A 199 -1.92 6.97 -12.86
N LEU A 200 -3.03 7.28 -13.52
CA LEU A 200 -3.18 8.48 -14.32
C LEU A 200 -3.03 9.73 -13.45
N LEU A 201 -3.65 9.76 -12.28
CA LEU A 201 -3.52 10.85 -11.32
C LEU A 201 -2.07 11.02 -10.84
N ILE A 202 -1.39 9.93 -10.47
CA ILE A 202 0.01 9.93 -10.00
C ILE A 202 0.98 10.42 -11.09
N ASN A 203 0.67 10.19 -12.36
CA ASN A 203 1.49 10.62 -13.48
C ASN A 203 1.13 12.02 -14.00
N SER A 204 0.06 12.62 -13.50
CA SER A 204 -0.39 13.98 -13.84
C SER A 204 0.44 15.08 -13.16
N SER A 205 0.03 16.34 -13.37
CA SER A 205 0.60 17.49 -12.66
C SER A 205 0.37 17.42 -11.15
N TYR A 206 -0.79 16.92 -10.74
CA TYR A 206 -1.11 16.70 -9.33
C TYR A 206 -0.17 15.69 -8.68
N GLY A 207 0.15 14.59 -9.34
CA GLY A 207 1.08 13.60 -8.82
C GLY A 207 2.53 14.12 -8.71
N ARG A 208 2.93 15.05 -9.55
CA ARG A 208 4.22 15.75 -9.37
C ARG A 208 4.22 16.61 -8.12
N ALA A 209 3.11 17.34 -7.87
CA ALA A 209 2.94 18.13 -6.64
C ALA A 209 2.94 17.22 -5.39
N PHE A 210 2.25 16.07 -5.42
CA PHE A 210 2.29 15.09 -4.32
C PHE A 210 3.73 14.66 -3.99
N LYS A 211 4.50 14.29 -5.00
CA LYS A 211 5.91 13.89 -4.82
C LYS A 211 6.78 15.03 -4.28
N ALA A 212 6.54 16.27 -4.71
CA ALA A 212 7.25 17.44 -4.19
C ALA A 212 6.94 17.67 -2.69
N ILE A 213 5.66 17.60 -2.30
CA ILE A 213 5.21 17.72 -0.90
C ILE A 213 5.84 16.62 -0.03
N ARG A 214 5.94 15.39 -0.54
CA ARG A 214 6.55 14.26 0.18
C ARG A 214 8.05 14.47 0.43
N GLU A 215 8.79 15.04 -0.51
CA GLU A 215 10.23 15.26 -0.36
C GLU A 215 10.51 16.39 0.64
N ASP A 216 9.84 17.53 0.51
CA ASP A 216 9.95 18.68 1.44
C ASP A 216 8.73 19.58 1.31
N GLU A 217 7.93 19.68 2.39
CA GLU A 217 6.72 20.52 2.43
C GLU A 217 7.04 22.01 2.30
N THR A 218 8.11 22.48 3.00
CA THR A 218 8.51 23.88 3.01
C THR A 218 9.00 24.34 1.64
N ALA A 219 9.83 23.51 0.99
CA ALA A 219 10.29 23.80 -0.35
C ALA A 219 9.14 23.80 -1.38
N ALA A 220 8.20 22.85 -1.26
CA ALA A 220 7.03 22.79 -2.13
C ALA A 220 6.15 24.04 -2.00
N GLU A 221 5.92 24.52 -0.78
CA GLU A 221 5.16 25.74 -0.50
C GLU A 221 5.86 26.98 -1.07
N SER A 222 7.17 27.08 -0.90
CA SER A 222 7.99 28.17 -1.46
C SER A 222 7.94 28.23 -3.00
N MET A 223 7.68 27.08 -3.65
CA MET A 223 7.46 27.01 -5.10
C MET A 223 6.01 27.26 -5.51
N GLY A 224 5.13 27.71 -4.60
CA GLY A 224 3.74 28.06 -4.87
C GLY A 224 2.78 26.87 -4.86
N ILE A 225 3.17 25.70 -4.37
CA ILE A 225 2.27 24.54 -4.25
C ILE A 225 1.41 24.71 -3.01
N ASN A 226 0.09 24.77 -3.17
CA ASN A 226 -0.83 24.81 -2.04
C ASN A 226 -0.91 23.42 -1.36
N LEU A 227 -0.25 23.30 -0.19
CA LEU A 227 -0.13 22.04 0.55
C LEU A 227 -1.48 21.45 0.91
N PHE A 228 -2.38 22.26 1.50
CA PHE A 228 -3.68 21.81 1.95
C PHE A 228 -4.51 21.23 0.80
N LYS A 229 -4.61 21.95 -0.32
CA LYS A 229 -5.40 21.52 -1.48
C LYS A 229 -4.91 20.18 -2.05
N HIS A 230 -3.61 19.98 -2.16
CA HIS A 230 -3.05 18.75 -2.72
C HIS A 230 -3.12 17.57 -1.73
N LYS A 231 -2.87 17.82 -0.43
CA LYS A 231 -3.06 16.80 0.61
C LYS A 231 -4.53 16.37 0.69
N ALA A 232 -5.48 17.32 0.68
CA ALA A 232 -6.90 17.03 0.70
C ALA A 232 -7.35 16.23 -0.54
N LEU A 233 -6.89 16.61 -1.73
CA LEU A 233 -7.21 15.88 -2.96
C LEU A 233 -6.74 14.42 -2.89
N SER A 234 -5.48 14.19 -2.48
CA SER A 234 -4.96 12.81 -2.35
C SER A 234 -5.74 12.00 -1.32
N PHE A 235 -6.11 12.62 -0.19
CA PHE A 235 -6.85 11.99 0.89
C PHE A 235 -8.28 11.60 0.48
N VAL A 236 -9.01 12.52 -0.17
CA VAL A 236 -10.38 12.29 -0.64
C VAL A 236 -10.42 11.24 -1.75
N VAL A 237 -9.50 11.31 -2.72
CA VAL A 237 -9.40 10.30 -3.78
C VAL A 237 -9.05 8.92 -3.21
N SER A 238 -8.14 8.86 -2.26
CA SER A 238 -7.81 7.60 -1.56
C SER A 238 -9.03 7.02 -0.86
N ALA A 239 -9.77 7.83 -0.12
CA ALA A 239 -10.98 7.40 0.59
C ALA A 239 -12.09 6.93 -0.38
N PHE A 240 -12.24 7.58 -1.54
CA PHE A 240 -13.15 7.15 -2.59
C PHE A 240 -12.84 5.70 -3.04
N PHE A 241 -11.60 5.42 -3.38
CA PHE A 241 -11.20 4.07 -3.80
C PHE A 241 -11.17 3.07 -2.63
N ALA A 242 -10.93 3.52 -1.40
CA ALA A 242 -11.10 2.69 -0.21
C ALA A 242 -12.56 2.26 0.00
N GLY A 243 -13.52 3.19 -0.21
CA GLY A 243 -14.94 2.90 -0.18
C GLY A 243 -15.35 1.90 -1.26
N ILE A 244 -14.89 2.08 -2.51
CA ILE A 244 -15.08 1.11 -3.58
C ILE A 244 -14.50 -0.26 -3.18
N GLY A 245 -13.27 -0.30 -2.68
CA GLY A 245 -12.64 -1.53 -2.22
C GLY A 245 -13.39 -2.20 -1.07
N GLY A 246 -13.93 -1.41 -0.13
CA GLY A 246 -14.80 -1.89 0.95
C GLY A 246 -16.09 -2.52 0.41
N GLY A 247 -16.75 -1.89 -0.57
CA GLY A 247 -17.93 -2.44 -1.23
C GLY A 247 -17.65 -3.75 -1.98
N LEU A 248 -16.51 -3.83 -2.68
CA LEU A 248 -16.06 -5.08 -3.31
C LEU A 248 -15.79 -6.17 -2.26
N LEU A 249 -15.21 -5.79 -1.11
CA LEU A 249 -14.96 -6.73 -0.01
C LEU A 249 -16.27 -7.25 0.59
N ALA A 250 -17.26 -6.40 0.79
CA ALA A 250 -18.58 -6.77 1.27
C ALA A 250 -19.26 -7.82 0.36
N THR A 251 -19.24 -7.58 -0.93
CA THR A 251 -19.78 -8.52 -1.94
C THR A 251 -18.97 -9.82 -2.01
N HIS A 252 -17.65 -9.74 -1.74
CA HIS A 252 -16.81 -10.95 -1.66
C HIS A 252 -17.13 -11.83 -0.45
N LEU A 253 -17.34 -11.19 0.72
CA LEU A 253 -17.61 -11.89 1.99
C LEU A 253 -19.06 -12.32 2.12
N THR A 254 -20.00 -11.68 1.41
CA THR A 254 -21.46 -11.88 1.48
C THR A 254 -22.10 -11.59 2.83
N ALA A 255 -21.29 -11.37 3.85
CA ALA A 255 -21.68 -10.95 5.18
C ALA A 255 -20.60 -10.04 5.76
N ILE A 256 -21.01 -8.92 6.36
CA ILE A 256 -20.11 -7.95 6.99
C ILE A 256 -20.57 -7.59 8.38
N ASP A 257 -19.61 -7.38 9.25
CA ASP A 257 -19.81 -6.81 10.58
C ASP A 257 -18.79 -5.71 10.88
N SER A 258 -19.07 -4.91 11.90
CA SER A 258 -18.19 -3.80 12.30
C SER A 258 -16.79 -4.27 12.75
N ASN A 259 -16.66 -5.51 13.22
CA ASN A 259 -15.40 -6.07 13.70
C ASN A 259 -14.41 -6.37 12.58
N GLN A 260 -14.90 -6.53 11.33
CA GLN A 260 -14.06 -6.75 10.18
C GLN A 260 -13.27 -5.49 9.78
N PHE A 261 -13.69 -4.30 10.23
CA PHE A 261 -13.06 -3.01 9.92
C PHE A 261 -12.27 -2.43 11.10
N LYS A 262 -11.77 -3.28 11.99
CA LYS A 262 -10.86 -2.88 13.07
C LYS A 262 -9.52 -2.40 12.52
N ILE A 263 -8.78 -1.70 13.35
CA ILE A 263 -7.44 -1.20 13.08
C ILE A 263 -6.48 -2.26 12.51
N ALA A 264 -6.71 -3.54 12.82
CA ALA A 264 -5.91 -4.66 12.30
C ALA A 264 -5.89 -4.70 10.77
N VAL A 265 -6.99 -4.36 10.10
CA VAL A 265 -7.06 -4.29 8.63
C VAL A 265 -6.20 -3.15 8.10
N THR A 266 -6.20 -2.00 8.77
CA THR A 266 -5.31 -0.88 8.39
C THR A 266 -3.84 -1.27 8.49
N TYR A 267 -3.45 -1.99 9.53
CA TYR A 267 -2.08 -2.51 9.66
C TYR A 267 -1.73 -3.54 8.58
N GLU A 268 -2.67 -4.37 8.19
CA GLU A 268 -2.48 -5.30 7.07
C GLU A 268 -2.25 -4.55 5.75
N LEU A 269 -3.05 -3.52 5.49
CA LEU A 269 -2.87 -2.66 4.32
C LEU A 269 -1.56 -1.88 4.37
N LEU A 270 -1.19 -1.36 5.53
CA LEU A 270 0.09 -0.70 5.74
C LEU A 270 1.25 -1.64 5.40
N LEU A 271 1.14 -2.91 5.81
CA LEU A 271 2.12 -3.91 5.48
C LEU A 271 2.23 -4.15 3.97
N ILE A 272 1.10 -4.26 3.27
CA ILE A 272 1.07 -4.41 1.82
C ILE A 272 1.85 -3.29 1.15
N ILE A 273 1.66 -2.04 1.57
CA ILE A 273 2.33 -0.90 0.95
C ILE A 273 3.81 -0.79 1.35
N VAL A 274 4.16 -1.15 2.58
CA VAL A 274 5.56 -1.14 3.05
C VAL A 274 6.36 -2.26 2.38
N LEU A 275 5.80 -3.47 2.32
CA LEU A 275 6.43 -4.60 1.62
C LEU A 275 6.57 -4.32 0.11
N GLY A 276 5.54 -3.72 -0.52
CA GLY A 276 5.58 -3.33 -1.92
C GLY A 276 6.59 -2.25 -2.23
N GLY A 277 6.72 -1.31 -1.32
CA GLY A 277 7.52 -0.10 -1.41
C GLY A 277 6.63 1.14 -1.44
N LEU A 278 6.82 2.02 -0.46
CA LEU A 278 6.11 3.30 -0.37
C LEU A 278 6.37 4.15 -1.62
N GLY A 279 5.30 4.48 -2.35
CA GLY A 279 5.38 5.23 -3.60
C GLY A 279 5.62 4.36 -4.84
N SER A 280 5.31 3.06 -4.81
CA SER A 280 5.29 2.17 -5.97
C SER A 280 3.93 1.48 -6.09
N VAL A 281 3.20 1.73 -7.19
CA VAL A 281 1.91 1.07 -7.48
C VAL A 281 2.12 -0.40 -7.80
N THR A 282 3.08 -0.69 -8.68
CA THR A 282 3.37 -2.08 -9.08
C THR A 282 3.86 -2.93 -7.93
N GLY A 283 4.69 -2.36 -7.04
CA GLY A 283 5.12 -3.02 -5.82
C GLY A 283 3.96 -3.35 -4.89
N THR A 284 3.03 -2.43 -4.71
CA THR A 284 1.82 -2.63 -3.88
C THR A 284 0.94 -3.75 -4.42
N VAL A 285 0.71 -3.80 -5.74
CA VAL A 285 -0.08 -4.89 -6.36
C VAL A 285 0.59 -6.23 -6.12
N ILE A 286 1.89 -6.35 -6.40
CA ILE A 286 2.63 -7.60 -6.18
C ILE A 286 2.57 -8.05 -4.70
N SER A 287 2.74 -7.10 -3.78
CA SER A 287 2.67 -7.39 -2.33
C SER A 287 1.29 -7.82 -1.89
N ALA A 288 0.22 -7.21 -2.43
CA ALA A 288 -1.15 -7.60 -2.12
C ALA A 288 -1.40 -9.06 -2.50
N PHE A 289 -0.95 -9.48 -3.70
CA PHE A 289 -1.00 -10.88 -4.10
C PHE A 289 -0.14 -11.76 -3.19
N MET A 290 1.11 -11.37 -2.93
CA MET A 290 2.03 -12.14 -2.10
C MET A 290 1.50 -12.34 -0.67
N ILE A 291 0.92 -11.31 -0.07
CA ILE A 291 0.35 -11.37 1.28
C ILE A 291 -0.94 -12.21 1.30
N SER A 292 -1.83 -12.03 0.31
CA SER A 292 -3.08 -12.80 0.23
C SER A 292 -2.81 -14.29 0.04
N PHE A 293 -1.92 -14.66 -0.87
CA PHE A 293 -1.50 -16.05 -1.06
C PHE A 293 -0.73 -16.58 0.16
N GLY A 294 0.16 -15.76 0.75
CA GLY A 294 0.93 -16.14 1.93
C GLY A 294 0.04 -16.46 3.12
N LYS A 295 -0.96 -15.61 3.40
CA LYS A 295 -1.94 -15.84 4.47
C LYS A 295 -2.71 -17.13 4.28
N GLU A 296 -3.09 -17.42 3.06
CA GLU A 296 -3.89 -18.59 2.77
C GLU A 296 -3.05 -19.88 2.78
N TYR A 297 -1.82 -19.81 2.29
CA TYR A 297 -0.87 -20.91 2.38
C TYR A 297 -0.53 -21.25 3.84
N LEU A 298 -0.38 -20.22 4.68
CA LEU A 298 -0.15 -20.38 6.12
C LEU A 298 -1.38 -20.93 6.89
N ARG A 299 -2.56 -20.97 6.27
CA ARG A 299 -3.76 -21.60 6.85
C ARG A 299 -3.57 -23.10 7.15
N PHE A 300 -2.67 -23.74 6.43
CA PHE A 300 -2.27 -25.11 6.72
C PHE A 300 -1.80 -25.31 8.18
N PHE A 301 -1.15 -24.28 8.76
CA PHE A 301 -0.65 -24.34 10.15
C PHE A 301 -1.73 -24.17 11.21
N ASP A 302 -2.93 -23.68 10.84
CA ASP A 302 -4.08 -23.58 11.77
C ASP A 302 -4.84 -24.91 11.91
N ALA A 303 -4.65 -25.84 10.98
CA ALA A 303 -5.28 -27.14 11.05
C ALA A 303 -4.50 -28.04 12.03
N ALA A 304 -5.20 -28.64 12.99
CA ALA A 304 -4.61 -29.62 13.89
C ALA A 304 -4.05 -30.78 13.06
N GLN A 305 -2.75 -30.90 12.99
CA GLN A 305 -2.06 -31.99 12.31
C GLN A 305 -1.82 -33.13 13.27
N SER A 306 -2.34 -34.32 12.96
CA SER A 306 -2.02 -35.55 13.64
C SER A 306 -1.12 -36.41 12.76
N ILE A 307 0.10 -36.69 13.18
CA ILE A 307 1.02 -37.61 12.52
C ILE A 307 1.08 -38.86 13.39
N GLY A 308 0.59 -40.00 12.87
CA GLY A 308 0.67 -41.30 13.55
C GLY A 308 -0.13 -41.36 14.88
N GLY A 309 -1.23 -40.62 15.02
CA GLY A 309 -2.04 -40.60 16.25
C GLY A 309 -1.58 -39.59 17.33
N TRP A 310 -0.44 -38.97 17.14
CA TRP A 310 0.04 -37.91 18.01
C TRP A 310 -0.42 -36.55 17.49
N GLN A 311 -1.18 -35.81 18.32
CA GLN A 311 -1.52 -34.42 18.06
C GLN A 311 -0.30 -33.55 18.37
N ILE A 312 0.20 -32.86 17.35
CA ILE A 312 1.34 -31.96 17.54
C ILE A 312 0.81 -30.69 18.23
N PRO A 313 1.14 -30.40 19.48
CA PRO A 313 0.53 -29.33 20.28
C PRO A 313 0.86 -27.93 19.76
N ILE A 314 1.82 -27.80 18.83
CA ILE A 314 2.22 -26.54 18.21
C ILE A 314 1.20 -26.08 17.15
N PHE A 315 0.53 -26.98 16.44
CA PHE A 315 -0.49 -26.65 15.46
C PHE A 315 -1.82 -26.34 16.14
N ARG A 316 -1.99 -25.06 16.53
CA ARG A 316 -3.20 -24.55 17.17
C ARG A 316 -3.81 -23.42 16.32
N PRO A 317 -5.16 -23.23 16.40
CA PRO A 317 -5.79 -22.06 15.80
C PRO A 317 -5.12 -20.76 16.28
N GLY A 318 -4.67 -19.93 15.35
CA GLY A 318 -3.93 -18.70 15.62
C GLY A 318 -2.42 -18.76 15.39
N LEU A 319 -1.82 -19.95 15.24
CA LEU A 319 -0.38 -20.08 14.91
C LEU A 319 -0.03 -19.35 13.62
N ARG A 320 -0.92 -19.37 12.64
CA ARG A 320 -0.81 -18.62 11.39
C ARG A 320 -0.54 -17.14 11.63
N MET A 321 -1.26 -16.52 12.57
CA MET A 321 -1.10 -15.10 12.89
C MET A 321 0.29 -14.81 13.47
N VAL A 322 0.80 -15.69 14.33
CA VAL A 322 2.13 -15.56 14.94
C VAL A 322 3.22 -15.69 13.89
N ILE A 323 3.16 -16.74 13.05
CA ILE A 323 4.13 -16.96 11.97
C ILE A 323 4.11 -15.79 11.00
N PHE A 324 2.92 -15.33 10.61
CA PHE A 324 2.74 -14.20 9.72
C PHE A 324 3.34 -12.92 10.31
N SER A 325 3.05 -12.60 11.58
CA SER A 325 3.61 -11.42 12.27
C SER A 325 5.13 -11.48 12.34
N LEU A 326 5.70 -12.65 12.61
CA LEU A 326 7.15 -12.84 12.71
C LEU A 326 7.82 -12.69 11.34
N LEU A 327 7.20 -13.27 10.29
CA LEU A 327 7.65 -13.10 8.91
C LEU A 327 7.59 -11.63 8.49
N LEU A 328 6.54 -10.91 8.88
CA LEU A 328 6.38 -9.50 8.61
C LEU A 328 7.45 -8.65 9.29
N MET A 329 7.68 -8.90 10.57
CA MET A 329 8.75 -8.22 11.31
C MET A 329 10.10 -8.44 10.64
N ALA A 330 10.40 -9.66 10.23
CA ALA A 330 11.62 -9.98 9.49
C ALA A 330 11.72 -9.21 8.17
N VAL A 331 10.63 -9.16 7.37
CA VAL A 331 10.61 -8.44 6.11
C VAL A 331 10.83 -6.94 6.31
N VAL A 332 10.16 -6.31 7.28
CA VAL A 332 10.31 -4.88 7.59
C VAL A 332 11.73 -4.56 8.06
N LEU A 333 12.33 -5.43 8.89
CA LEU A 333 13.70 -5.23 9.41
C LEU A 333 14.75 -5.39 8.31
N PHE A 334 14.65 -6.44 7.49
CA PHE A 334 15.66 -6.76 6.47
C PHE A 334 15.43 -6.03 5.16
N TRP A 335 14.17 -5.75 4.78
CA TRP A 335 13.78 -5.13 3.50
C TRP A 335 13.20 -3.72 3.68
N ARG A 336 13.92 -2.85 4.35
CA ARG A 336 13.50 -1.46 4.64
C ARG A 336 13.03 -0.65 3.42
N ARG A 337 13.43 -1.03 2.20
CA ARG A 337 13.04 -0.33 0.95
C ARG A 337 11.84 -0.97 0.25
N GLY A 338 11.29 -2.06 0.78
CA GLY A 338 10.28 -2.86 0.11
C GLY A 338 10.81 -3.58 -1.15
N LEU A 339 9.92 -4.36 -1.81
CA LEU A 339 10.28 -5.18 -2.98
C LEU A 339 10.74 -4.34 -4.18
N MET A 340 10.06 -3.24 -4.48
CA MET A 340 10.37 -2.35 -5.61
C MET A 340 10.96 -1.00 -5.19
N GLY A 341 10.94 -0.68 -3.88
CA GLY A 341 11.37 0.60 -3.36
C GLY A 341 10.53 1.74 -3.94
N ARG A 342 11.18 2.77 -4.50
CA ARG A 342 10.53 3.89 -5.20
C ARG A 342 10.45 3.69 -6.72
N LYS A 343 10.82 2.50 -7.23
CA LYS A 343 10.84 2.25 -8.67
C LYS A 343 9.53 1.63 -9.10
N GLU A 344 9.01 2.11 -10.22
CA GLU A 344 7.88 1.50 -10.90
C GLU A 344 8.34 0.46 -11.92
N PHE A 345 7.42 -0.45 -12.26
CA PHE A 345 7.62 -1.40 -13.33
C PHE A 345 7.96 -0.67 -14.64
N SER A 346 9.07 -1.05 -15.24
CA SER A 346 9.55 -0.47 -16.49
C SER A 346 9.92 -1.57 -17.48
N TRP A 347 9.29 -1.55 -18.64
CA TRP A 347 9.63 -2.45 -19.75
C TRP A 347 11.11 -2.37 -20.13
N ASP A 348 11.70 -1.17 -20.07
CA ASP A 348 13.14 -0.98 -20.32
C ASP A 348 13.99 -1.68 -19.27
N GLY A 349 13.53 -1.69 -18.01
CA GLY A 349 14.20 -2.39 -16.92
C GLY A 349 14.22 -3.91 -17.12
N ILE A 350 13.06 -4.48 -17.46
CA ILE A 350 12.92 -5.92 -17.73
C ILE A 350 13.74 -6.32 -18.95
N TYR A 351 13.60 -5.60 -20.06
CA TYR A 351 14.36 -5.89 -21.27
C TYR A 351 15.87 -5.88 -21.02
N ASN A 352 16.36 -4.85 -20.32
CA ASN A 352 17.77 -4.75 -19.98
C ASN A 352 18.21 -5.79 -18.95
N PHE A 353 17.31 -6.23 -18.04
CA PHE A 353 17.58 -7.30 -17.09
C PHE A 353 17.79 -8.64 -17.82
N PHE A 354 16.85 -9.04 -18.69
CA PHE A 354 16.97 -10.28 -19.47
C PHE A 354 18.15 -10.24 -20.45
N ARG A 355 18.42 -9.11 -21.08
CA ARG A 355 19.57 -8.94 -21.97
C ARG A 355 20.91 -9.07 -21.24
N LYS A 356 20.97 -8.59 -19.99
CA LYS A 356 22.17 -8.67 -19.16
C LYS A 356 22.28 -9.98 -18.36
N TRP A 357 21.21 -10.76 -18.28
CA TRP A 357 21.13 -12.01 -17.52
C TRP A 357 22.22 -13.03 -17.91
N PRO A 358 22.38 -13.40 -19.18
CA PRO A 358 23.40 -14.39 -19.58
C PRO A 358 24.82 -13.92 -19.27
N TRP A 359 25.09 -12.63 -19.38
CA TRP A 359 26.39 -12.05 -19.01
C TRP A 359 26.61 -12.06 -17.48
N ARG A 360 25.57 -11.75 -16.70
CA ARG A 360 25.64 -11.82 -15.23
C ARG A 360 25.87 -13.24 -14.76
N LEU A 361 25.21 -14.23 -15.34
CA LEU A 361 25.42 -15.64 -15.04
C LEU A 361 26.84 -16.09 -15.35
N ARG A 362 27.40 -15.71 -16.52
CA ARG A 362 28.80 -16.00 -16.87
C ARG A 362 29.78 -15.36 -15.89
N LYS A 363 29.52 -14.13 -15.47
CA LYS A 363 30.36 -13.42 -14.51
C LYS A 363 30.28 -14.05 -13.11
N PHE A 364 29.10 -14.56 -12.71
CA PHE A 364 28.90 -15.30 -11.48
C PHE A 364 29.64 -16.62 -11.49
N MET A 365 29.52 -17.40 -12.58
CA MET A 365 30.22 -18.68 -12.75
C MET A 365 31.75 -18.54 -12.80
N ARG A 366 32.28 -17.41 -13.31
CA ARG A 366 33.72 -17.10 -13.34
C ARG A 366 34.27 -16.55 -12.01
N GLY A 367 33.44 -16.38 -10.99
CA GLY A 367 33.88 -15.87 -9.68
C GLY A 367 34.32 -14.39 -9.68
N GLU A 368 34.17 -13.67 -10.79
CA GLU A 368 34.62 -12.27 -10.96
C GLU A 368 33.93 -11.29 -10.02
N TYR A 369 32.73 -11.62 -9.51
CA TYR A 369 32.03 -10.80 -8.49
C TYR A 369 32.78 -10.69 -7.17
N LYS A 370 33.50 -11.78 -6.76
CA LYS A 370 34.31 -11.75 -5.54
C LYS A 370 35.51 -10.84 -5.69
N ALA A 371 36.12 -10.80 -6.88
CA ALA A 371 37.27 -9.95 -7.18
C ALA A 371 36.89 -8.46 -7.25
N GLU A 372 35.81 -8.10 -7.94
CA GLU A 372 35.29 -6.71 -8.00
C GLU A 372 34.83 -6.20 -6.63
N GLY A 373 34.17 -7.04 -5.82
CA GLY A 373 33.78 -6.69 -4.47
C GLY A 373 34.97 -6.39 -3.56
N LYS A 374 36.06 -7.17 -3.66
CA LYS A 374 37.32 -6.90 -2.96
C LYS A 374 37.99 -5.62 -3.44
N LEU A 375 38.00 -5.37 -4.75
CA LEU A 375 38.59 -4.16 -5.34
C LEU A 375 37.80 -2.90 -4.91
N LYS A 376 36.46 -2.90 -5.00
CA LYS A 376 35.62 -1.79 -4.53
C LYS A 376 35.80 -1.50 -3.04
N ARG A 377 35.90 -2.53 -2.20
CA ARG A 377 36.19 -2.33 -0.77
C ARG A 377 37.56 -1.69 -0.52
N LYS A 378 38.58 -2.10 -1.29
CA LYS A 378 39.93 -1.48 -1.21
C LYS A 378 39.91 -0.02 -1.65
N THR A 379 39.22 0.30 -2.76
CA THR A 379 39.09 1.67 -3.26
C THR A 379 38.30 2.58 -2.31
N GLN A 380 37.23 2.08 -1.71
CA GLN A 380 36.49 2.82 -0.69
C GLN A 380 37.28 3.00 0.61
N ALA A 381 38.05 2.00 1.03
CA ALA A 381 38.94 2.12 2.19
C ALA A 381 40.06 3.15 1.95
N ALA A 382 40.64 3.14 0.75
CA ALA A 382 41.64 4.15 0.33
C ALA A 382 41.05 5.56 0.28
N GLY A 383 39.83 5.74 -0.29
CA GLY A 383 39.13 7.01 -0.29
C GLY A 383 38.86 7.55 1.13
N ARG A 384 38.37 6.69 2.04
CA ARG A 384 38.15 7.08 3.45
C ARG A 384 39.47 7.44 4.17
N ALA A 385 40.57 6.77 3.85
CA ALA A 385 41.89 7.11 4.40
C ALA A 385 42.36 8.48 3.93
N ILE A 386 42.16 8.82 2.66
CA ILE A 386 42.50 10.14 2.09
C ILE A 386 41.64 11.24 2.73
N ASP A 387 40.32 11.03 2.87
CA ASP A 387 39.41 11.99 3.50
C ASP A 387 39.76 12.21 4.99
N SER A 388 40.14 11.15 5.70
CA SER A 388 40.57 11.25 7.10
C SER A 388 41.91 11.99 7.25
N ALA A 389 42.84 11.77 6.33
CA ALA A 389 44.12 12.48 6.31
C ALA A 389 43.91 13.99 5.98
N SER A 390 43.06 14.30 5.00
CA SER A 390 42.69 15.69 4.67
C SER A 390 42.03 16.42 5.84
N SER A 391 41.12 15.73 6.55
CA SER A 391 40.44 16.32 7.73
C SER A 391 41.41 16.55 8.91
N LYS A 392 42.39 15.65 9.12
CA LYS A 392 43.43 15.84 10.12
C LYS A 392 44.37 17.00 9.77
N SER A 393 44.76 17.13 8.50
CA SER A 393 45.58 18.26 8.03
C SER A 393 44.85 19.61 8.22
N LYS A 394 43.57 19.71 7.89
CA LYS A 394 42.76 20.92 8.13
C LYS A 394 42.59 21.26 9.60
N ARG A 395 42.51 20.23 10.49
CA ARG A 395 42.48 20.46 11.95
C ARG A 395 43.80 20.91 12.51
N ALA A 396 44.91 20.38 11.98
CA ALA A 396 46.26 20.81 12.37
C ALA A 396 46.52 22.26 11.94
N GLY A 397 46.16 22.65 10.72
CA GLY A 397 46.28 24.02 10.23
C GLY A 397 45.45 25.02 11.09
N ARG A 398 44.20 24.67 11.42
CA ARG A 398 43.38 25.51 12.34
C ARG A 398 43.91 25.61 13.78
N LYS A 399 44.65 24.60 14.26
CA LYS A 399 45.30 24.70 15.56
C LYS A 399 46.55 25.59 15.54
N ALA A 400 47.36 25.51 14.46
CA ALA A 400 48.51 26.38 14.25
C ALA A 400 48.11 27.86 14.13
N ASP A 401 47.03 28.17 13.36
CA ASP A 401 46.47 29.52 13.22
C ASP A 401 45.99 30.11 14.55
N LYS A 402 45.32 29.28 15.39
CA LYS A 402 44.87 29.73 16.74
C LYS A 402 46.01 29.93 17.72
N THR A 403 47.11 29.23 17.58
CA THR A 403 48.33 29.45 18.41
C THR A 403 49.04 30.73 17.97
N ALA A 404 49.21 30.96 16.68
CA ALA A 404 49.77 32.19 16.15
C ALA A 404 48.97 33.45 16.53
N ASP A 405 47.64 33.36 16.52
CA ASP A 405 46.77 34.49 16.94
C ASP A 405 46.83 34.78 18.47
N LYS A 406 47.09 33.72 19.25
CA LYS A 406 47.32 33.90 20.72
C LYS A 406 48.68 34.49 21.04
N GLU A 407 49.72 34.15 20.27
CA GLU A 407 51.03 34.73 20.42
C GLU A 407 51.07 36.21 20.02
N LYS A 408 50.46 36.58 18.85
CA LYS A 408 50.30 37.96 18.45
C LYS A 408 49.54 38.82 19.50
N LYS A 409 48.49 38.26 20.12
CA LYS A 409 47.76 38.95 21.18
C LYS A 409 48.56 39.11 22.48
N LYS A 410 49.55 38.25 22.75
CA LYS A 410 50.45 38.39 23.89
C LYS A 410 51.54 39.45 23.62
N GLU A 411 52.08 39.50 22.40
CA GLU A 411 53.05 40.54 22.02
C GLU A 411 52.43 41.96 22.07
N VAL A 412 51.20 42.10 21.51
CA VAL A 412 50.48 43.39 21.53
C VAL A 412 50.13 43.84 22.99
N LYS A 413 50.03 42.93 23.94
CA LYS A 413 49.83 43.31 25.36
C LYS A 413 51.13 43.63 26.09
N ALA A 414 52.25 43.07 25.68
CA ALA A 414 53.56 43.35 26.24
C ALA A 414 54.13 44.72 25.79
N ASP A 415 53.73 45.18 24.63
CA ASP A 415 54.12 46.53 24.08
C ASP A 415 53.22 47.64 24.57
N ALA A 416 52.16 47.34 25.38
CA ALA A 416 51.21 48.30 25.92
C ALA A 416 51.36 48.55 27.45
N GLU A 417 52.26 47.83 28.12
CA GLU A 417 52.73 48.07 29.53
C GLU A 417 54.15 48.64 29.50
#